data_e1b3dc583a9366c3e79301c2387c597a
#
_entry.id   e1b3dc583a9366c3e79301c2387c597a
#
_cell.length_a   1.000
_cell.length_b   1.000
_cell.length_c   1.000
_cell.angle_alpha   90.00
_cell.angle_beta   90.00
_cell.angle_gamma   90.00
#
_symmetry.space_group_name_H-M   'P 1'
#
loop_
_entity.id
_entity.type
_entity.pdbx_description
1 polymer ?
#
loop_
_entity_poly.entity_id
_entity_poly.type
_entity_poly.pdbx_seq_one_letter_code
_entity_poly.pdbx_strand_id
1 'polypeptide(L)'
;MRDRLDLLAHDKPIPMHPDKPTYLRPIFEPDCARLGVAALEAGRVPPLVVNWTGDETVSIEEYCTYMAELMGKEPIFKYTSEGTWASLVPDTTFMHEVLGRAEVHWRDGCRALVEQCYPELLKR
;
A
#
# COMPACT_ATOMS: atom_id res chain seq x y z
N MET A 1 4.95 -2.41 0.79
CA MET A 1 3.94 -3.41 1.25
C MET A 1 4.49 -4.83 1.22
N ARG A 2 5.11 -5.27 0.12
CA ARG A 2 5.69 -6.62 0.00
C ARG A 2 6.61 -7.00 1.17
N ASP A 3 7.53 -6.12 1.56
CA ASP A 3 8.48 -6.38 2.65
C ASP A 3 7.77 -6.69 3.97
N ARG A 4 6.66 -6.01 4.25
CA ARG A 4 5.85 -6.28 5.44
C ARG A 4 5.12 -7.60 5.36
N LEU A 5 4.64 -7.97 4.17
CA LEU A 5 4.04 -9.29 3.93
C LEU A 5 5.06 -10.40 4.17
N ASP A 6 6.30 -10.22 3.71
CA ASP A 6 7.36 -11.19 3.93
C ASP A 6 7.68 -11.36 5.43
N LEU A 7 7.69 -10.26 6.20
CA LEU A 7 7.84 -10.32 7.65
C LEU A 7 6.68 -11.08 8.33
N LEU A 8 5.44 -10.79 7.91
CA LEU A 8 4.25 -11.51 8.41
C LEU A 8 4.33 -13.02 8.12
N ALA A 9 4.69 -13.37 6.89
CA ALA A 9 4.76 -14.77 6.47
C ALA A 9 5.79 -15.57 7.28
N HIS A 10 6.85 -14.94 7.75
CA HIS A 10 7.93 -15.56 8.52
C HIS A 10 7.85 -15.29 10.04
N ASP A 11 6.72 -14.79 10.52
CA ASP A 11 6.47 -14.49 11.94
C ASP A 11 7.52 -13.55 12.56
N LYS A 12 7.98 -12.58 11.77
CA LYS A 12 8.97 -11.59 12.20
C LYS A 12 8.33 -10.25 12.57
N PRO A 13 8.94 -9.49 13.51
CA PRO A 13 8.45 -8.17 13.89
C PRO A 13 8.48 -7.19 12.72
N ILE A 14 7.43 -6.38 12.61
CA ILE A 14 7.32 -5.30 11.63
C ILE A 14 7.72 -3.99 12.32
N PRO A 15 8.80 -3.33 11.86
CA PRO A 15 9.17 -2.04 12.41
C PRO A 15 8.15 -0.97 12.05
N MET A 16 7.68 -0.23 13.04
CA MET A 16 6.66 0.79 12.94
C MET A 16 7.13 2.10 13.55
N HIS A 17 6.72 3.23 13.00
CA HIS A 17 7.01 4.53 13.59
C HIS A 17 6.25 4.72 14.91
N PRO A 18 6.87 5.36 15.94
CA PRO A 18 6.22 5.59 17.23
C PRO A 18 4.93 6.42 17.17
N ASP A 19 4.83 7.34 16.19
CA ASP A 19 3.60 8.10 15.93
C ASP A 19 2.57 7.21 15.23
N LYS A 20 1.79 6.52 16.01
CA LYS A 20 0.80 5.55 15.54
C LYS A 20 -0.62 6.11 15.62
N PRO A 21 -1.56 5.66 14.74
CA PRO A 21 -1.30 4.75 13.62
C PRO A 21 -0.55 5.45 12.47
N THR A 22 0.17 4.67 11.65
CA THR A 22 0.87 5.19 10.48
C THR A 22 -0.01 5.05 9.25
N TYR A 23 -0.52 6.18 8.74
CA TYR A 23 -1.39 6.22 7.57
C TYR A 23 -0.62 6.39 6.27
N LEU A 24 -1.09 5.73 5.24
CA LEU A 24 -0.61 5.86 3.87
C LEU A 24 -1.76 5.59 2.89
N ARG A 25 -1.48 5.79 1.60
CA ARG A 25 -2.44 5.47 0.52
C ARG A 25 -1.80 4.42 -0.39
N PRO A 26 -2.07 3.12 -0.16
CA PRO A 26 -1.50 2.07 -0.98
C PRO A 26 -2.05 2.10 -2.40
N ILE A 27 -1.19 1.84 -3.37
CA ILE A 27 -1.57 1.67 -4.77
C ILE A 27 -1.16 0.27 -5.23
N PHE A 28 -2.01 -0.37 -6.01
CA PHE A 28 -1.83 -1.75 -6.43
C PHE A 28 -1.56 -1.84 -7.94
N GLU A 29 -1.00 -2.95 -8.35
CA GLU A 29 -0.49 -3.15 -9.71
C GLU A 29 -1.46 -2.76 -10.84
N PRO A 30 -2.76 -3.15 -10.82
CA PRO A 30 -3.68 -2.76 -11.88
C PRO A 30 -3.84 -1.25 -12.01
N ASP A 31 -3.91 -0.53 -10.89
CA ASP A 31 -3.99 0.93 -10.89
C ASP A 31 -2.67 1.57 -11.32
N CYS A 32 -1.52 1.00 -10.92
CA CYS A 32 -0.22 1.47 -11.38
C CYS A 32 -0.12 1.40 -12.91
N ALA A 33 -0.54 0.28 -13.48
CA ALA A 33 -0.50 0.08 -14.94
C ALA A 33 -1.44 1.07 -15.67
N ARG A 34 -2.68 1.17 -15.24
CA ARG A 34 -3.70 2.03 -15.86
C ARG A 34 -3.35 3.52 -15.74
N LEU A 35 -2.99 3.98 -14.56
CA LEU A 35 -2.60 5.37 -14.32
C LEU A 35 -1.25 5.69 -14.97
N GLY A 36 -0.36 4.70 -15.13
CA GLY A 36 0.88 4.83 -15.89
C GLY A 36 0.64 5.17 -17.35
N VAL A 37 -0.32 4.50 -17.99
CA VAL A 37 -0.74 4.82 -19.36
C VAL A 37 -1.30 6.25 -19.43
N ALA A 38 -2.17 6.61 -18.48
CA ALA A 38 -2.71 7.97 -18.40
C ALA A 38 -1.60 9.03 -18.22
N ALA A 39 -0.55 8.71 -17.45
CA ALA A 39 0.59 9.60 -17.25
C ALA A 39 1.37 9.82 -18.55
N LEU A 40 1.55 8.78 -19.36
CA LEU A 40 2.18 8.91 -20.68
C LEU A 40 1.36 9.79 -21.61
N GLU A 41 0.05 9.65 -21.61
CA GLU A 41 -0.86 10.47 -22.42
C GLU A 41 -0.91 11.93 -21.96
N ALA A 42 -0.79 12.19 -20.66
CA ALA A 42 -0.79 13.53 -20.06
C ALA A 42 0.56 14.25 -20.17
N GLY A 43 1.62 13.55 -20.54
CA GLY A 43 2.98 14.08 -20.61
C GLY A 43 3.11 15.28 -21.54
N ARG A 44 3.84 16.33 -21.10
CA ARG A 44 4.05 17.57 -21.87
C ARG A 44 5.32 18.30 -21.42
N VAL A 45 5.63 19.37 -22.13
CA VAL A 45 6.72 20.30 -21.79
C VAL A 45 6.11 21.68 -21.54
N PRO A 46 6.33 22.30 -20.36
CA PRO A 46 7.09 21.81 -19.21
C PRO A 46 6.44 20.59 -18.55
N PRO A 47 7.23 19.72 -17.85
CA PRO A 47 6.69 18.49 -17.27
C PRO A 47 5.68 18.76 -16.15
N LEU A 48 4.71 17.86 -16.02
CA LEU A 48 3.78 17.84 -14.89
C LEU A 48 4.41 17.11 -13.71
N VAL A 49 4.19 17.63 -12.51
CA VAL A 49 4.56 16.96 -11.25
C VAL A 49 3.27 16.57 -10.54
N VAL A 50 3.09 15.28 -10.31
CA VAL A 50 1.84 14.74 -9.78
C VAL A 50 2.15 13.82 -8.59
N ASN A 51 1.38 13.97 -7.50
CA ASN A 51 1.36 12.99 -6.44
C ASN A 51 0.60 11.76 -6.94
N TRP A 52 1.31 10.68 -7.16
CA TRP A 52 0.73 9.44 -7.70
C TRP A 52 0.65 8.37 -6.62
N THR A 53 -0.55 8.08 -6.17
CA THR A 53 -0.81 7.13 -5.08
C THR A 53 -2.23 6.57 -5.18
N GLY A 54 -2.58 5.66 -4.26
CA GLY A 54 -3.95 5.18 -4.12
C GLY A 54 -4.89 6.24 -3.55
N ASP A 55 -6.18 6.00 -3.62
CA ASP A 55 -7.22 6.94 -3.16
C ASP A 55 -7.73 6.64 -1.75
N GLU A 56 -7.49 5.45 -1.24
CA GLU A 56 -7.92 5.07 0.10
C GLU A 56 -6.81 5.28 1.13
N THR A 57 -7.15 5.96 2.22
CA THR A 57 -6.23 6.14 3.35
C THR A 57 -6.37 4.96 4.31
N VAL A 58 -5.28 4.23 4.51
CA VAL A 58 -5.25 3.02 5.33
C VAL A 58 -4.04 3.07 6.24
N SER A 59 -4.16 2.61 7.48
CA SER A 59 -2.99 2.47 8.35
C SER A 59 -2.22 1.19 8.02
N ILE A 60 -0.91 1.23 8.28
CA ILE A 60 -0.06 0.04 8.13
C ILE A 60 -0.56 -1.07 9.06
N GLU A 61 -1.00 -0.71 10.25
CA GLU A 61 -1.56 -1.63 11.23
C GLU A 61 -2.80 -2.36 10.66
N GLU A 62 -3.70 -1.62 9.99
CA GLU A 62 -4.92 -2.21 9.40
C GLU A 62 -4.58 -3.20 8.28
N TYR A 63 -3.76 -2.81 7.31
CA TYR A 63 -3.50 -3.72 6.19
C TYR A 63 -2.62 -4.90 6.60
N CYS A 64 -1.68 -4.73 7.54
CA CYS A 64 -0.90 -5.85 8.08
C CYS A 64 -1.78 -6.83 8.86
N THR A 65 -2.70 -6.33 9.67
CA THR A 65 -3.66 -7.16 10.40
C THR A 65 -4.54 -7.94 9.44
N TYR A 66 -5.06 -7.29 8.41
CA TYR A 66 -5.88 -7.96 7.39
C TYR A 66 -5.10 -9.06 6.63
N MET A 67 -3.88 -8.76 6.19
CA MET A 67 -3.05 -9.79 5.54
C MET A 67 -2.71 -10.95 6.48
N ALA A 68 -2.44 -10.65 7.74
CA ALA A 68 -2.18 -11.68 8.75
C ALA A 68 -3.41 -12.57 8.97
N GLU A 69 -4.61 -12.00 9.04
CA GLU A 69 -5.86 -12.75 9.14
C GLU A 69 -6.04 -13.69 7.94
N LEU A 70 -5.75 -13.22 6.72
CA LEU A 70 -5.82 -14.04 5.50
C LEU A 70 -4.90 -15.27 5.57
N MET A 71 -3.78 -15.15 6.26
CA MET A 71 -2.79 -16.23 6.40
C MET A 71 -2.92 -17.01 7.73
N GLY A 72 -3.87 -16.63 8.59
CA GLY A 72 -4.03 -17.25 9.90
C GLY A 72 -2.88 -16.95 10.86
N LYS A 73 -2.32 -15.78 10.75
CA LYS A 73 -1.19 -15.31 11.56
C LYS A 73 -1.58 -14.10 12.39
N GLU A 74 -0.74 -13.74 13.34
CA GLU A 74 -0.88 -12.51 14.12
C GLU A 74 0.30 -11.59 13.83
N PRO A 75 0.06 -10.29 13.56
CA PRO A 75 1.14 -9.35 13.31
C PRO A 75 1.88 -9.01 14.61
N ILE A 76 3.19 -8.86 14.53
CA ILE A 76 4.04 -8.40 15.63
C ILE A 76 4.57 -7.02 15.23
N PHE A 77 4.11 -5.97 15.91
CA PHE A 77 4.56 -4.61 15.65
C PHE A 77 5.65 -4.20 16.63
N LYS A 78 6.75 -3.69 16.10
CA LYS A 78 7.85 -3.12 16.89
C LYS A 78 7.95 -1.62 16.59
N TYR A 79 7.58 -0.79 17.55
CA TYR A 79 7.62 0.66 17.38
C TYR A 79 9.02 1.20 17.64
N THR A 80 9.62 1.82 16.61
CA THR A 80 10.97 2.40 16.64
C THR A 80 11.07 3.53 15.63
N SER A 81 11.80 4.56 15.94
CA SER A 81 12.11 5.66 15.00
C SER A 81 13.20 5.28 14.00
N GLU A 82 13.94 4.21 14.26
CA GLU A 82 15.04 3.78 13.40
C GLU A 82 14.52 3.10 12.13
N GLY A 83 14.83 3.70 10.98
CA GLY A 83 14.47 3.16 9.68
C GLY A 83 12.97 3.17 9.36
N THR A 84 12.17 3.96 10.10
CA THR A 84 10.73 4.06 9.92
C THR A 84 10.30 5.47 9.54
N TRP A 85 9.10 5.60 8.98
CA TRP A 85 8.55 6.86 8.49
C TRP A 85 7.19 7.11 9.15
N ALA A 86 6.94 8.38 9.47
CA ALA A 86 5.62 8.84 9.90
C ALA A 86 4.60 8.73 8.75
N SER A 87 3.33 9.00 9.06
CA SER A 87 2.25 8.99 8.08
C SER A 87 2.55 9.87 6.87
N LEU A 88 2.20 9.37 5.68
CA LEU A 88 2.29 10.11 4.43
C LEU A 88 0.96 9.97 3.68
N VAL A 89 0.17 11.04 3.70
CA VAL A 89 -1.13 11.11 3.00
C VAL A 89 -1.08 12.31 2.05
N PRO A 90 -0.63 12.10 0.79
CA PRO A 90 -0.52 13.20 -0.17
C PRO A 90 -1.88 13.67 -0.67
N ASP A 91 -1.96 14.94 -1.07
CA ASP A 91 -3.10 15.49 -1.78
C ASP A 91 -3.13 14.95 -3.22
N THR A 92 -4.22 14.30 -3.59
CA THR A 92 -4.40 13.67 -4.90
C THR A 92 -5.36 14.44 -5.82
N THR A 93 -5.75 15.67 -5.47
CA THR A 93 -6.67 16.48 -6.27
C THR A 93 -6.16 16.63 -7.70
N PHE A 94 -4.90 17.01 -7.88
CA PHE A 94 -4.31 17.19 -9.21
C PHE A 94 -4.14 15.86 -9.95
N MET A 95 -3.82 14.77 -9.24
CA MET A 95 -3.78 13.43 -9.83
C MET A 95 -5.14 13.07 -10.44
N HIS A 96 -6.23 13.33 -9.73
CA HIS A 96 -7.58 13.05 -10.23
C HIS A 96 -7.91 13.82 -11.51
N GLU A 97 -7.43 15.07 -11.62
CA GLU A 97 -7.66 15.88 -12.79
C GLU A 97 -6.90 15.39 -14.03
N VAL A 98 -5.65 14.96 -13.88
CA VAL A 98 -4.77 14.65 -15.00
C VAL A 98 -4.60 13.16 -15.29
N LEU A 99 -4.72 12.29 -14.30
CA LEU A 99 -4.54 10.83 -14.43
C LEU A 99 -5.83 10.05 -14.20
N GLY A 100 -6.71 10.56 -13.34
CA GLY A 100 -7.89 9.85 -12.86
C GLY A 100 -7.69 9.30 -11.45
N ARG A 101 -8.53 8.35 -11.07
CA ARG A 101 -8.60 7.80 -9.72
C ARG A 101 -8.10 6.36 -9.68
N ALA A 102 -7.57 5.94 -8.52
CA ALA A 102 -7.33 4.54 -8.22
C ALA A 102 -8.68 3.83 -8.02
N GLU A 103 -8.79 2.59 -8.47
CA GLU A 103 -10.05 1.82 -8.46
C GLU A 103 -9.98 0.57 -7.59
N VAL A 104 -8.78 0.04 -7.34
CA VAL A 104 -8.60 -1.19 -6.54
C VAL A 104 -8.82 -0.88 -5.07
N HIS A 105 -9.81 -1.53 -4.46
CA HIS A 105 -10.03 -1.48 -3.02
C HIS A 105 -8.84 -2.12 -2.30
N TRP A 106 -8.37 -1.50 -1.20
CA TRP A 106 -7.15 -1.92 -0.52
C TRP A 106 -7.19 -3.39 -0.03
N ARG A 107 -8.35 -3.86 0.40
CA ARG A 107 -8.50 -5.27 0.82
C ARG A 107 -8.33 -6.24 -0.34
N ASP A 108 -8.90 -5.91 -1.48
CA ASP A 108 -8.77 -6.73 -2.69
C ASP A 108 -7.31 -6.74 -3.17
N GLY A 109 -6.64 -5.60 -3.12
CA GLY A 109 -5.21 -5.49 -3.44
C GLY A 109 -4.33 -6.30 -2.48
N CYS A 110 -4.60 -6.23 -1.19
CA CYS A 110 -3.88 -7.02 -0.19
C CYS A 110 -4.10 -8.53 -0.38
N ARG A 111 -5.35 -8.95 -0.63
CA ARG A 111 -5.66 -10.35 -0.91
C ARG A 111 -4.91 -10.85 -2.15
N ALA A 112 -4.96 -10.08 -3.23
CA ALA A 112 -4.25 -10.43 -4.47
C ALA A 112 -2.73 -10.57 -4.23
N LEU A 113 -2.16 -9.70 -3.42
CA LEU A 113 -0.75 -9.77 -3.05
C LEU A 113 -0.41 -11.05 -2.26
N VAL A 114 -1.24 -11.41 -1.29
CA VAL A 114 -1.07 -12.67 -0.54
C VAL A 114 -1.20 -13.88 -1.46
N GLU A 115 -2.20 -13.90 -2.32
CA GLU A 115 -2.42 -14.98 -3.30
C GLU A 115 -1.24 -15.15 -4.25
N GLN A 116 -0.65 -14.04 -4.68
CA GLN A 116 0.50 -14.05 -5.58
C GLN A 116 1.79 -14.53 -4.91
N CYS A 117 2.02 -14.11 -3.66
CA CYS A 117 3.29 -14.31 -2.98
C CYS A 117 3.32 -15.55 -2.09
N TYR A 118 2.21 -15.84 -1.43
CA TYR A 118 2.10 -16.93 -0.44
C TYR A 118 0.75 -17.64 -0.56
N PRO A 119 0.43 -18.21 -1.75
CA PRO A 119 -0.83 -18.90 -1.95
C PRO A 119 -1.04 -20.08 -0.98
N GLU A 120 0.05 -20.71 -0.55
CA GLU A 120 0.02 -21.83 0.39
C GLU A 120 -0.39 -21.43 1.81
N LEU A 121 -0.22 -20.16 2.18
CA LEU A 121 -0.58 -19.64 3.51
C LEU A 121 -2.00 -19.08 3.54
N LEU A 122 -2.59 -18.83 2.37
CA LEU A 122 -3.92 -18.25 2.27
C LEU A 122 -4.97 -19.20 2.86
N LYS A 123 -5.69 -18.75 3.88
CA LYS A 123 -6.83 -19.48 4.44
C LYS A 123 -8.04 -19.40 3.51
N ARG A 124 -8.68 -20.54 3.36
CA ARG A 124 -9.91 -20.69 2.57
C ARG A 124 -11.13 -20.89 3.45
#